data_c70938ce953059e1264a4f8f53fa71ef
#
_entry.id   c70938ce953059e1264a4f8f53fa71ef
#
_cell.length_a   1.000
_cell.length_b   1.000
_cell.length_c   1.000
_cell.angle_alpha   90.00
_cell.angle_beta   90.00
_cell.angle_gamma   90.00
#
_symmetry.space_group_name_H-M   'P 1'
#
loop_
_entity.id
_entity.type
_entity.pdbx_description
1 polymer ?
#
loop_
_entity_poly.entity_id
_entity_poly.type
_entity_poly.pdbx_seq_one_letter_code
_entity_poly.pdbx_strand_id
1 'polypeptide(L)'
;AASDVYKRQDVFDTGILAKSQTTYRNILETLGGTMVVGREDDVCTTGHIRIGTATPEMLENTVEKGDIVILTNRYESQLCAIEKEASLLILCNNAKVGRTIQRIAEETGVAIMTTPVDTYAAGKLISQCAPISYYMTRNDIMKFTLVTPVADVTRVMAKVRHRYFPILDEDGKYCGMVSRRNIINLQKRRIILVDHN
;
A
#
# COMPACT_ATOMS: atom_id res chain seq x y z
N ALA A 1 -18.86 -26.84 -16.93
CA ALA A 1 -17.84 -26.88 -15.85
C ALA A 1 -16.57 -26.07 -16.16
N ALA A 2 -16.38 -25.58 -17.40
CA ALA A 2 -15.21 -24.74 -17.77
C ALA A 2 -15.51 -23.22 -17.67
N SER A 3 -16.75 -22.84 -17.45
CA SER A 3 -17.21 -21.43 -17.41
C SER A 3 -17.00 -20.75 -16.04
N ASP A 4 -16.80 -21.51 -14.97
CA ASP A 4 -16.74 -20.96 -13.61
C ASP A 4 -15.32 -20.58 -13.14
N VAL A 5 -14.28 -20.98 -13.89
CA VAL A 5 -12.88 -20.67 -13.54
C VAL A 5 -12.51 -19.22 -13.91
N TYR A 6 -13.20 -18.62 -14.88
CA TYR A 6 -12.94 -17.23 -15.31
C TYR A 6 -13.71 -16.15 -14.52
N LYS A 7 -14.60 -16.52 -13.60
CA LYS A 7 -15.38 -15.56 -12.78
C LYS A 7 -14.68 -15.08 -11.50
N ARG A 8 -13.50 -15.59 -11.20
CA ARG A 8 -12.63 -15.03 -10.16
C ARG A 8 -11.52 -14.19 -10.79
N GLN A 9 -11.88 -13.14 -11.49
CA GLN A 9 -11.04 -11.96 -11.49
C GLN A 9 -11.14 -11.43 -10.06
N ASP A 10 -10.09 -11.67 -9.27
CA ASP A 10 -9.98 -11.08 -7.94
C ASP A 10 -10.03 -9.57 -8.12
N VAL A 11 -11.19 -9.00 -7.85
CA VAL A 11 -11.36 -7.55 -7.73
C VAL A 11 -10.61 -7.21 -6.45
N PHE A 12 -9.36 -6.78 -6.58
CA PHE A 12 -8.62 -6.24 -5.46
C PHE A 12 -9.43 -5.06 -4.92
N ASP A 13 -9.64 -5.02 -3.61
CA ASP A 13 -10.37 -3.93 -2.96
C ASP A 13 -9.58 -2.62 -3.11
N THR A 14 -9.88 -1.89 -4.16
CA THR A 14 -9.22 -0.63 -4.52
C THR A 14 -9.72 0.55 -3.73
N GLY A 15 -10.76 0.37 -2.97
CA GLY A 15 -11.22 1.36 -2.01
C GLY A 15 -10.09 1.83 -1.08
N ILE A 16 -9.10 0.98 -0.84
CA ILE A 16 -7.91 1.30 -0.03
C ILE A 16 -7.06 2.41 -0.69
N LEU A 17 -6.77 2.34 -1.98
CA LEU A 17 -5.92 3.33 -2.65
C LEU A 17 -6.55 4.72 -2.63
N ALA A 18 -7.84 4.83 -2.94
CA ALA A 18 -8.57 6.08 -2.88
C ALA A 18 -8.74 6.58 -1.44
N LYS A 19 -9.17 5.73 -0.51
CA LYS A 19 -9.36 6.08 0.91
C LYS A 19 -8.06 6.49 1.62
N SER A 20 -6.94 5.89 1.23
CA SER A 20 -5.62 6.20 1.78
C SER A 20 -4.96 7.42 1.14
N GLN A 21 -5.59 8.00 0.10
CA GLN A 21 -5.01 9.06 -0.72
C GLN A 21 -3.65 8.67 -1.30
N THR A 22 -3.52 7.44 -1.77
CA THR A 22 -2.30 6.94 -2.41
C THR A 22 -1.98 7.79 -3.63
N THR A 23 -0.75 8.26 -3.75
CA THR A 23 -0.25 8.97 -4.93
C THR A 23 0.31 8.01 -5.97
N TYR A 24 0.40 8.44 -7.22
CA TYR A 24 1.08 7.67 -8.26
C TYR A 24 2.56 7.45 -7.94
N ARG A 25 3.20 8.35 -7.20
CA ARG A 25 4.55 8.18 -6.66
C ARG A 25 4.68 6.91 -5.80
N ASN A 26 3.74 6.68 -4.88
CA ASN A 26 3.75 5.47 -4.05
C ASN A 26 3.64 4.19 -4.89
N ILE A 27 2.85 4.24 -5.97
CA ILE A 27 2.71 3.11 -6.89
C ILE A 27 4.01 2.89 -7.66
N LEU A 28 4.62 3.96 -8.19
CA LEU A 28 5.90 3.91 -8.89
C LEU A 28 7.01 3.31 -8.02
N GLU A 29 7.16 3.81 -6.79
CA GLU A 29 8.17 3.32 -5.85
C GLU A 29 7.96 1.85 -5.50
N THR A 30 6.71 1.44 -5.24
CA THR A 30 6.40 0.05 -4.89
C THR A 30 6.61 -0.92 -6.05
N LEU A 31 6.30 -0.50 -7.28
CA LEU A 31 6.43 -1.32 -8.48
C LEU A 31 7.78 -1.15 -9.21
N GLY A 32 8.67 -0.30 -8.69
CA GLY A 32 9.94 0.04 -9.36
C GLY A 32 9.71 0.62 -10.77
N GLY A 33 8.65 1.43 -10.91
CA GLY A 33 8.18 1.93 -12.20
C GLY A 33 8.70 3.31 -12.57
N THR A 34 8.31 3.78 -13.74
CA THR A 34 8.60 5.13 -14.25
C THR A 34 7.34 5.73 -14.87
N MET A 35 7.06 6.99 -14.59
CA MET A 35 5.96 7.72 -15.21
C MET A 35 6.29 8.05 -16.66
N VAL A 36 5.33 7.81 -17.55
CA VAL A 36 5.43 8.14 -18.99
C VAL A 36 4.51 9.30 -19.35
N VAL A 37 3.28 9.29 -18.82
CA VAL A 37 2.28 10.35 -19.00
C VAL A 37 1.61 10.62 -17.65
N GLY A 38 1.42 11.89 -17.30
CA GLY A 38 0.80 12.31 -16.05
C GLY A 38 1.82 12.78 -15.00
N ARG A 39 1.35 12.98 -13.78
CA ARG A 39 2.15 13.51 -12.67
C ARG A 39 2.23 12.52 -11.54
N GLU A 40 3.42 12.32 -11.00
CA GLU A 40 3.65 11.39 -9.90
C GLU A 40 2.92 11.76 -8.60
N ASP A 41 2.69 13.06 -8.39
CA ASP A 41 2.05 13.56 -7.17
C ASP A 41 0.50 13.53 -7.23
N ASP A 42 -0.07 13.13 -8.37
CA ASP A 42 -1.51 12.98 -8.48
C ASP A 42 -2.00 11.82 -7.59
N VAL A 43 -3.17 12.03 -6.97
CA VAL A 43 -3.76 11.11 -6.00
C VAL A 43 -4.75 10.18 -6.68
N CYS A 44 -4.73 8.91 -6.30
CA CYS A 44 -5.76 7.95 -6.71
C CYS A 44 -7.12 8.36 -6.13
N THR A 45 -8.07 8.74 -6.98
CA THR A 45 -9.36 9.30 -6.53
C THR A 45 -10.49 8.29 -6.57
N THR A 46 -10.52 7.44 -7.61
CA THR A 46 -11.63 6.50 -7.88
C THR A 46 -11.09 5.27 -8.59
N GLY A 47 -11.97 4.31 -8.76
CA GLY A 47 -11.77 3.16 -9.63
C GLY A 47 -11.36 1.89 -8.92
N HIS A 48 -11.44 0.83 -9.67
CA HIS A 48 -11.00 -0.50 -9.27
C HIS A 48 -9.72 -0.85 -10.02
N ILE A 49 -8.99 -1.86 -9.54
CA ILE A 49 -7.84 -2.37 -10.27
C ILE A 49 -8.34 -3.47 -11.20
N ARG A 50 -8.05 -3.33 -12.48
CA ARG A 50 -8.34 -4.33 -13.51
C ARG A 50 -7.04 -4.87 -14.07
N ILE A 51 -6.95 -6.18 -14.22
CA ILE A 51 -5.81 -6.81 -14.87
C ILE A 51 -6.27 -7.22 -16.27
N GLY A 52 -5.73 -6.55 -17.27
CA GLY A 52 -6.08 -6.78 -18.67
C GLY A 52 -5.26 -7.89 -19.30
N THR A 53 -5.44 -9.13 -18.85
CA THR A 53 -4.93 -10.32 -19.53
C THR A 53 -5.86 -10.84 -20.61
N ALA A 54 -7.05 -10.27 -20.69
CA ALA A 54 -8.15 -10.66 -21.56
C ALA A 54 -8.06 -10.03 -22.97
N THR A 55 -8.99 -10.42 -23.84
CA THR A 55 -9.13 -9.80 -25.17
C THR A 55 -9.62 -8.35 -25.03
N PRO A 56 -9.40 -7.48 -26.04
CA PRO A 56 -9.91 -6.10 -26.02
C PRO A 56 -11.41 -6.01 -25.78
N GLU A 57 -12.22 -6.93 -26.33
CA GLU A 57 -13.68 -6.96 -26.15
C GLU A 57 -14.06 -7.25 -24.67
N MET A 58 -13.30 -8.08 -23.98
CA MET A 58 -13.53 -8.32 -22.55
C MET A 58 -13.12 -7.12 -21.70
N LEU A 59 -12.04 -6.43 -22.07
CA LEU A 59 -11.64 -5.18 -21.42
C LEU A 59 -12.70 -4.10 -21.59
N GLU A 60 -13.26 -3.96 -22.79
CA GLU A 60 -14.32 -3.00 -23.09
C GLU A 60 -15.54 -3.15 -22.18
N ASN A 61 -15.86 -4.38 -21.81
CA ASN A 61 -17.01 -4.69 -20.94
C ASN A 61 -16.70 -4.65 -19.44
N THR A 62 -15.43 -4.55 -19.06
CA THR A 62 -15.01 -4.64 -17.64
C THR A 62 -14.38 -3.38 -17.10
N VAL A 63 -13.75 -2.56 -17.95
CA VAL A 63 -13.10 -1.30 -17.55
C VAL A 63 -14.14 -0.21 -17.43
N GLU A 64 -14.11 0.47 -16.30
CA GLU A 64 -14.95 1.62 -15.99
C GLU A 64 -14.11 2.90 -15.85
N LYS A 65 -14.77 4.05 -15.98
CA LYS A 65 -14.13 5.35 -15.79
C LYS A 65 -13.46 5.46 -14.43
N GLY A 66 -12.20 5.87 -14.44
CA GLY A 66 -11.41 6.03 -13.23
C GLY A 66 -10.70 4.76 -12.75
N ASP A 67 -10.87 3.62 -13.43
CA ASP A 67 -10.18 2.37 -13.08
C ASP A 67 -8.65 2.51 -13.26
N ILE A 68 -7.91 1.74 -12.46
CA ILE A 68 -6.48 1.49 -12.66
C ILE A 68 -6.36 0.19 -13.44
N VAL A 69 -5.74 0.24 -14.62
CA VAL A 69 -5.68 -0.91 -15.52
C VAL A 69 -4.23 -1.39 -15.68
N ILE A 70 -3.97 -2.64 -15.28
CA ILE A 70 -2.67 -3.28 -15.42
C ILE A 70 -2.64 -4.04 -16.74
N LEU A 71 -1.74 -3.66 -17.64
CA LEU A 71 -1.67 -4.15 -19.00
C LEU A 71 -0.25 -4.60 -19.39
N THR A 72 -0.14 -5.17 -20.57
CA THR A 72 1.10 -5.44 -21.27
C THR A 72 1.29 -4.52 -22.49
N ASN A 73 2.02 -4.96 -23.50
CA ASN A 73 2.37 -4.18 -24.70
C ASN A 73 1.30 -4.20 -25.82
N ARG A 74 0.10 -4.71 -25.58
CA ARG A 74 -0.95 -4.76 -26.61
C ARG A 74 -1.55 -3.37 -26.84
N TYR A 75 -1.38 -2.85 -28.05
CA TYR A 75 -1.84 -1.53 -28.45
C TYR A 75 -3.35 -1.36 -28.28
N GLU A 76 -4.14 -2.33 -28.74
CA GLU A 76 -5.60 -2.31 -28.69
C GLU A 76 -6.13 -2.25 -27.25
N SER A 77 -5.48 -2.98 -26.34
CA SER A 77 -5.85 -2.97 -24.92
C SER A 77 -5.53 -1.61 -24.26
N GLN A 78 -4.39 -0.99 -24.64
CA GLN A 78 -4.03 0.33 -24.14
C GLN A 78 -5.03 1.40 -24.64
N LEU A 79 -5.35 1.36 -25.92
CA LEU A 79 -6.32 2.28 -26.53
C LEU A 79 -7.70 2.13 -25.89
N CYS A 80 -8.20 0.90 -25.76
CA CYS A 80 -9.48 0.61 -25.13
C CYS A 80 -9.55 1.19 -23.69
N ALA A 81 -8.52 0.99 -22.87
CA ALA A 81 -8.48 1.51 -21.50
C ALA A 81 -8.48 3.05 -21.46
N ILE A 82 -7.84 3.72 -22.43
CA ILE A 82 -7.85 5.18 -22.54
C ILE A 82 -9.24 5.68 -22.96
N GLU A 83 -9.86 5.04 -23.94
CA GLU A 83 -11.23 5.37 -24.42
C GLU A 83 -12.29 5.18 -23.32
N LYS A 84 -12.06 4.25 -22.39
CA LYS A 84 -12.91 4.05 -21.20
C LYS A 84 -12.58 5.03 -20.06
N GLU A 85 -11.74 6.01 -20.28
CA GLU A 85 -11.36 7.01 -19.32
C GLU A 85 -10.80 6.41 -18.00
N ALA A 86 -9.95 5.39 -18.11
CA ALA A 86 -9.19 4.88 -16.98
C ALA A 86 -8.38 6.02 -16.32
N SER A 87 -8.13 5.96 -15.03
CA SER A 87 -7.30 6.97 -14.35
C SER A 87 -5.82 6.74 -14.55
N LEU A 88 -5.40 5.47 -14.59
CA LEU A 88 -4.01 5.07 -14.69
C LEU A 88 -3.87 3.75 -15.44
N LEU A 89 -2.96 3.72 -16.42
CA LEU A 89 -2.47 2.50 -17.04
C LEU A 89 -1.11 2.13 -16.46
N ILE A 90 -0.98 0.90 -15.99
CA ILE A 90 0.28 0.32 -15.51
C ILE A 90 0.74 -0.71 -16.55
N LEU A 91 1.78 -0.39 -17.30
CA LEU A 91 2.31 -1.25 -18.35
C LEU A 91 3.47 -2.08 -17.82
N CYS A 92 3.27 -3.39 -17.75
CA CYS A 92 4.20 -4.36 -17.18
C CYS A 92 5.31 -4.78 -18.14
N ASN A 93 6.36 -5.43 -17.59
CA ASN A 93 7.49 -5.98 -18.36
C ASN A 93 8.26 -4.91 -19.16
N ASN A 94 8.40 -3.70 -18.63
CA ASN A 94 9.03 -2.57 -19.33
C ASN A 94 8.45 -2.33 -20.74
N ALA A 95 7.14 -2.52 -20.90
CA ALA A 95 6.46 -2.30 -22.16
C ALA A 95 6.68 -0.88 -22.68
N LYS A 96 7.08 -0.76 -23.94
CA LYS A 96 7.29 0.53 -24.60
C LYS A 96 5.93 1.14 -24.96
N VAL A 97 5.75 2.41 -24.64
CA VAL A 97 4.54 3.16 -24.97
C VAL A 97 4.77 3.86 -26.32
N GLY A 98 3.92 3.56 -27.30
CA GLY A 98 3.98 4.22 -28.61
C GLY A 98 3.61 5.73 -28.51
N ARG A 99 4.21 6.56 -29.35
CA ARG A 99 3.95 8.02 -29.36
C ARG A 99 2.47 8.37 -29.53
N THR A 100 1.74 7.59 -30.32
CA THR A 100 0.30 7.78 -30.54
C THR A 100 -0.48 7.58 -29.24
N ILE A 101 -0.18 6.51 -28.47
CA ILE A 101 -0.80 6.23 -27.19
C ILE A 101 -0.48 7.34 -26.17
N GLN A 102 0.79 7.78 -26.12
CA GLN A 102 1.19 8.88 -25.22
C GLN A 102 0.36 10.14 -25.50
N ARG A 103 0.26 10.54 -26.78
CA ARG A 103 -0.49 11.73 -27.17
C ARG A 103 -1.99 11.61 -26.81
N ILE A 104 -2.62 10.48 -27.11
CA ILE A 104 -4.04 10.28 -26.79
C ILE A 104 -4.24 10.31 -25.26
N ALA A 105 -3.34 9.70 -24.49
CA ALA A 105 -3.40 9.73 -23.03
C ALA A 105 -3.24 11.15 -22.46
N GLU A 106 -2.32 11.96 -23.03
CA GLU A 106 -2.16 13.37 -22.65
C GLU A 106 -3.43 14.18 -22.95
N GLU A 107 -4.03 13.98 -24.13
CA GLU A 107 -5.26 14.67 -24.57
C GLU A 107 -6.47 14.30 -23.70
N THR A 108 -6.54 13.05 -23.23
CA THR A 108 -7.66 12.54 -22.42
C THR A 108 -7.42 12.64 -20.89
N GLY A 109 -6.21 13.00 -20.48
CA GLY A 109 -5.84 13.10 -19.07
C GLY A 109 -5.63 11.75 -18.37
N VAL A 110 -5.40 10.68 -19.13
CA VAL A 110 -5.11 9.34 -18.60
C VAL A 110 -3.63 9.21 -18.28
N ALA A 111 -3.29 8.85 -17.05
CA ALA A 111 -1.90 8.63 -16.66
C ALA A 111 -1.38 7.28 -17.17
N ILE A 112 -0.11 7.22 -17.54
CA ILE A 112 0.58 5.98 -17.95
C ILE A 112 1.90 5.86 -17.21
N MET A 113 2.13 4.71 -16.60
CA MET A 113 3.42 4.32 -16.04
C MET A 113 3.87 2.96 -16.60
N THR A 114 5.17 2.73 -16.61
CA THR A 114 5.77 1.44 -16.96
C THR A 114 6.47 0.85 -15.77
N THR A 115 6.52 -0.47 -15.68
CA THR A 115 7.20 -1.19 -14.60
C THR A 115 7.90 -2.43 -15.11
N PRO A 116 9.05 -2.84 -14.52
CA PRO A 116 9.72 -4.09 -14.89
C PRO A 116 8.97 -5.35 -14.44
N VAL A 117 8.09 -5.26 -13.45
CA VAL A 117 7.37 -6.43 -12.94
C VAL A 117 6.31 -6.93 -13.93
N ASP A 118 5.92 -8.18 -13.82
CA ASP A 118 4.83 -8.77 -14.60
C ASP A 118 3.44 -8.37 -14.03
N THR A 119 2.39 -8.71 -14.77
CA THR A 119 1.01 -8.36 -14.41
C THR A 119 0.55 -9.00 -13.10
N TYR A 120 1.00 -10.22 -12.79
CA TYR A 120 0.66 -10.90 -11.55
C TYR A 120 1.33 -10.23 -10.35
N ALA A 121 2.63 -9.95 -10.46
CA ALA A 121 3.37 -9.26 -9.42
C ALA A 121 2.84 -7.84 -9.20
N ALA A 122 2.54 -7.09 -10.26
CA ALA A 122 1.94 -5.76 -10.17
C ALA A 122 0.60 -5.81 -9.44
N GLY A 123 -0.30 -6.72 -9.80
CA GLY A 123 -1.59 -6.92 -9.14
C GLY A 123 -1.46 -7.25 -7.66
N LYS A 124 -0.49 -8.09 -7.29
CA LYS A 124 -0.22 -8.45 -5.88
C LYS A 124 0.36 -7.29 -5.07
N LEU A 125 1.28 -6.53 -5.66
CA LEU A 125 1.99 -5.45 -4.96
C LEU A 125 1.16 -4.18 -4.83
N ILE A 126 0.21 -3.93 -5.73
CA ILE A 126 -0.52 -2.66 -5.77
C ILE A 126 -1.30 -2.37 -4.49
N SER A 127 -1.79 -3.38 -3.78
CA SER A 127 -2.44 -3.22 -2.48
C SER A 127 -1.49 -2.71 -1.39
N GLN A 128 -0.17 -2.81 -1.59
CA GLN A 128 0.87 -2.36 -0.67
C GLN A 128 1.30 -0.91 -0.94
N CYS A 129 0.76 -0.26 -1.97
CA CYS A 129 1.08 1.12 -2.33
C CYS A 129 0.42 2.15 -1.40
N ALA A 130 -0.51 1.74 -0.54
CA ALA A 130 -1.13 2.64 0.42
C ALA A 130 -0.10 3.12 1.46
N PRO A 131 -0.07 4.42 1.77
CA PRO A 131 0.89 4.97 2.73
C PRO A 131 0.63 4.40 4.13
N ILE A 132 1.69 4.18 4.90
CA ILE A 132 1.60 3.62 6.26
C ILE A 132 0.70 4.45 7.17
N SER A 133 0.56 5.74 6.90
CA SER A 133 -0.34 6.64 7.63
C SER A 133 -1.80 6.20 7.60
N TYR A 134 -2.20 5.42 6.61
CA TYR A 134 -3.55 4.84 6.52
C TYR A 134 -3.77 3.72 7.54
N TYR A 135 -2.75 2.92 7.80
CA TYR A 135 -2.82 1.77 8.70
C TYR A 135 -2.40 2.07 10.14
N MET A 136 -1.71 3.19 10.36
CA MET A 136 -1.22 3.50 11.69
C MET A 136 -2.35 3.81 12.67
N THR A 137 -2.24 3.33 13.90
CA THR A 137 -3.11 3.75 15.00
C THR A 137 -2.75 5.17 15.43
N ARG A 138 -3.70 6.09 15.35
CA ARG A 138 -3.50 7.51 15.73
C ARG A 138 -4.07 7.86 17.10
N ASN A 139 -5.19 7.24 17.46
CA ASN A 139 -5.90 7.51 18.69
C ASN A 139 -5.64 6.41 19.71
N ASP A 140 -5.75 6.75 21.00
CA ASP A 140 -5.59 5.81 22.11
C ASP A 140 -4.26 5.06 22.14
N ILE A 141 -3.20 5.69 21.65
CA ILE A 141 -1.86 5.13 21.74
C ILE A 141 -1.42 5.15 23.20
N MET A 142 -1.31 3.96 23.81
CA MET A 142 -0.71 3.80 25.13
C MET A 142 0.76 4.16 25.07
N LYS A 143 1.14 5.19 25.80
CA LYS A 143 2.48 5.76 25.85
C LYS A 143 2.94 5.93 27.30
N PHE A 144 4.25 5.94 27.51
CA PHE A 144 4.87 6.22 28.80
C PHE A 144 5.86 7.38 28.68
N THR A 145 6.26 7.92 29.81
CA THR A 145 7.32 8.93 29.88
C THR A 145 8.61 8.31 30.39
N LEU A 146 9.74 9.03 30.21
CA LEU A 146 11.06 8.59 30.70
C LEU A 146 11.06 8.31 32.21
N VAL A 147 10.23 8.99 33.00
CA VAL A 147 10.16 8.86 34.45
C VAL A 147 9.08 7.88 34.93
N THR A 148 8.35 7.22 34.02
CA THR A 148 7.31 6.25 34.41
C THR A 148 7.93 5.03 35.09
N PRO A 149 7.53 4.68 36.34
CA PRO A 149 8.07 3.51 37.03
C PRO A 149 7.79 2.20 36.29
N VAL A 150 8.74 1.28 36.30
CA VAL A 150 8.60 -0.04 35.66
C VAL A 150 7.38 -0.82 36.19
N ALA A 151 7.04 -0.67 37.47
CA ALA A 151 5.87 -1.29 38.05
C ALA A 151 4.57 -0.85 37.38
N ASP A 152 4.44 0.44 37.05
CA ASP A 152 3.25 0.99 36.38
C ASP A 152 3.19 0.51 34.94
N VAL A 153 4.34 0.51 34.23
CA VAL A 153 4.44 -0.06 32.88
C VAL A 153 3.99 -1.50 32.87
N THR A 154 4.47 -2.32 33.84
CA THR A 154 4.10 -3.73 33.96
C THR A 154 2.60 -3.92 34.19
N ARG A 155 2.01 -3.07 35.06
CA ARG A 155 0.56 -3.11 35.39
C ARG A 155 -0.29 -2.82 34.13
N VAL A 156 0.11 -1.83 33.34
CA VAL A 156 -0.58 -1.49 32.09
C VAL A 156 -0.40 -2.62 31.08
N MET A 157 0.82 -3.11 30.90
CA MET A 157 1.11 -4.23 29.98
C MET A 157 0.30 -5.49 30.31
N ALA A 158 -0.04 -5.75 31.57
CA ALA A 158 -0.88 -6.89 31.95
C ALA A 158 -2.33 -6.77 31.46
N LYS A 159 -2.82 -5.54 31.31
CA LYS A 159 -4.23 -5.27 30.95
C LYS A 159 -4.47 -5.13 29.45
N VAL A 160 -3.45 -4.78 28.66
CA VAL A 160 -3.59 -4.51 27.23
C VAL A 160 -2.82 -5.52 26.38
N ARG A 161 -3.27 -5.71 25.14
CA ARG A 161 -2.63 -6.67 24.20
C ARG A 161 -1.49 -6.06 23.37
N HIS A 162 -1.17 -4.78 23.55
CA HIS A 162 -0.08 -4.14 22.82
C HIS A 162 1.28 -4.78 23.15
N ARG A 163 2.14 -4.89 22.16
CA ARG A 163 3.49 -5.47 22.31
C ARG A 163 4.55 -4.38 22.53
N TYR A 164 4.32 -3.19 22.00
CA TYR A 164 5.26 -2.07 21.99
C TYR A 164 4.57 -0.81 22.49
N PHE A 165 5.29 0.00 23.24
CA PHE A 165 4.79 1.23 23.84
C PHE A 165 5.82 2.33 23.62
N PRO A 166 5.48 3.44 22.95
CA PRO A 166 6.38 4.57 22.78
C PRO A 166 6.65 5.26 24.11
N ILE A 167 7.87 5.72 24.26
CA ILE A 167 8.34 6.55 25.37
C ILE A 167 8.53 7.98 24.88
N LEU A 168 7.94 8.93 25.58
CA LEU A 168 8.02 10.34 25.25
C LEU A 168 8.77 11.10 26.37
N ASP A 169 9.42 12.21 26.02
CA ASP A 169 9.92 13.18 27.01
C ASP A 169 8.83 14.12 27.52
N GLU A 170 9.22 15.11 28.30
CA GLU A 170 8.32 16.10 28.90
C GLU A 170 7.66 17.00 27.84
N ASP A 171 8.30 17.21 26.71
CA ASP A 171 7.79 17.97 25.56
C ASP A 171 6.91 17.13 24.63
N GLY A 172 6.70 15.86 24.95
CA GLY A 172 5.92 14.92 24.11
C GLY A 172 6.66 14.37 22.90
N LYS A 173 7.98 14.57 22.80
CA LYS A 173 8.81 14.07 21.73
C LYS A 173 9.16 12.61 21.94
N TYR A 174 9.20 11.85 20.88
CA TYR A 174 9.55 10.43 20.88
C TYR A 174 11.02 10.22 21.29
N CYS A 175 11.23 9.42 22.34
CA CYS A 175 12.56 9.08 22.88
C CYS A 175 12.95 7.62 22.62
N GLY A 176 11.96 6.75 22.46
CA GLY A 176 12.24 5.32 22.28
C GLY A 176 11.00 4.47 22.46
N MET A 177 11.22 3.16 22.59
CA MET A 177 10.15 2.18 22.70
C MET A 177 10.46 1.13 23.76
N VAL A 178 9.48 0.74 24.56
CA VAL A 178 9.57 -0.38 25.49
C VAL A 178 8.64 -1.51 25.05
N SER A 179 9.11 -2.73 25.16
CA SER A 179 8.33 -3.94 24.86
C SER A 179 8.19 -4.81 26.11
N ARG A 180 7.23 -5.73 26.09
CA ARG A 180 7.09 -6.77 27.15
C ARG A 180 8.38 -7.55 27.36
N ARG A 181 9.13 -7.82 26.27
CA ARG A 181 10.38 -8.56 26.33
C ARG A 181 11.46 -7.83 27.15
N ASN A 182 11.54 -6.51 27.02
CA ASN A 182 12.47 -5.70 27.80
C ASN A 182 12.19 -5.83 29.31
N ILE A 183 10.91 -5.77 29.70
CA ILE A 183 10.50 -5.84 31.12
C ILE A 183 10.69 -7.26 31.69
N ILE A 184 10.32 -8.30 30.96
CA ILE A 184 10.50 -9.71 31.41
C ILE A 184 11.97 -10.04 31.64
N ASN A 185 12.87 -9.54 30.81
CA ASN A 185 14.31 -9.75 30.99
C ASN A 185 14.87 -9.10 32.26
N LEU A 186 14.27 -7.99 32.72
CA LEU A 186 14.64 -7.37 34.01
C LEU A 186 14.24 -8.26 35.20
N GLN A 187 13.08 -8.90 35.14
CA GLN A 187 12.59 -9.80 36.21
C GLN A 187 13.40 -11.11 36.32
N LYS A 188 14.13 -11.51 35.30
CA LYS A 188 14.99 -12.68 35.31
C LYS A 188 16.35 -12.47 35.97
N ARG A 189 16.72 -11.25 36.33
CA ARG A 189 17.93 -10.97 37.12
C ARG A 189 17.67 -11.48 38.54
N ARG A 190 18.35 -12.58 38.93
CA ARG A 190 18.28 -13.19 40.28
C ARG A 190 18.74 -12.16 41.30
N ILE A 191 17.90 -11.83 42.24
CA ILE A 191 18.30 -11.16 43.47
C ILE A 191 18.94 -12.26 44.34
N ILE A 192 20.21 -12.21 44.60
CA ILE A 192 20.89 -13.08 45.55
C ILE A 192 20.70 -12.43 46.92
N LEU A 193 19.85 -13.00 47.75
CA LEU A 193 19.80 -12.63 49.16
C LEU A 193 21.06 -13.23 49.83
N VAL A 194 21.94 -12.34 50.29
CA VAL A 194 23.06 -12.73 51.16
C VAL A 194 22.52 -12.60 52.57
N ASP A 195 22.26 -13.73 53.21
CA ASP A 195 21.96 -13.77 54.65
C ASP A 195 23.26 -13.61 55.40
N HIS A 196 23.44 -12.51 56.14
CA HIS A 196 24.46 -12.32 57.12
C HIS A 196 23.96 -12.88 58.45
N ASN A 197 24.46 -14.11 58.79
CA ASN A 197 24.46 -14.59 60.17
C ASN A 197 25.56 -13.91 60.95
#